data_eafc669ac39b6d7a6b99d8c0c0b755be
#
_entry.id   eafc669ac39b6d7a6b99d8c0c0b755be
#
_cell.length_a   1.000
_cell.length_b   1.000
_cell.length_c   1.000
_cell.angle_alpha   90.00
_cell.angle_beta   90.00
_cell.angle_gamma   90.00
#
_symmetry.space_group_name_H-M   'P 1'
#
loop_
_entity.id
_entity.type
_entity.pdbx_description
1 polymer ?
#
loop_
_entity_poly.entity_id
_entity_poly.type
_entity_poly.pdbx_seq_one_letter_code
_entity_poly.pdbx_strand_id
1 'polypeptide(L)'
;MTQKRQNNKRRFTWKSWVILFMWLFTLVGVAAVVTVFYMAKVEKLGPMPSFDELENPKTNLATQIYSADGEVIGTYFIENRTYLSYEELFPADREKWLEIDGHKLPPVVAALLATEDVRFFDHAGIDFQATARVGIKTILLGQSEQGGGSTITQQLAKNLYKTRVNKAGVEGSAGTIVAKIQEYVIATQLEHNYTKEEIVAMYLNTVEFSNSNFGIKSAANNFFGKEPCDLSIVEAAVIAGQVKAPGTYAPLKRGEPNPKALERRNTVLDRLASAGAISEKRAAELKQLSIDLSNYRRAADAHNEGSATYFREMVRRAMTAKEPERNNYYTQWDYEQAVKEYNENPIMGWCHKNRKANGDPYDIYRDGLKIYTTVDLQMQEYAEEAYAEHMAELVQPRMEEQIKSLKGSLYPDLSK
;
A
#
# COMPACT_ATOMS: atom_id res chain seq x y z
N MET A 1 -32.96 -81.03 -15.58
CA MET A 1 -33.43 -79.57 -15.62
C MET A 1 -32.25 -78.73 -15.43
N THR A 2 -31.69 -78.13 -16.53
CA THR A 2 -30.50 -77.32 -16.54
C THR A 2 -30.93 -75.83 -16.65
N GLN A 3 -30.82 -75.09 -15.56
CA GLN A 3 -31.09 -73.62 -15.56
C GLN A 3 -29.96 -72.89 -16.31
N LYS A 4 -30.29 -72.28 -17.43
CA LYS A 4 -29.48 -71.35 -18.16
C LYS A 4 -29.37 -70.08 -17.36
N ARG A 5 -28.19 -69.76 -16.76
CA ARG A 5 -27.83 -68.41 -16.24
C ARG A 5 -27.84 -67.42 -17.39
N GLN A 6 -28.80 -66.53 -17.42
CA GLN A 6 -28.84 -65.40 -18.30
C GLN A 6 -27.75 -64.40 -17.82
N ASN A 7 -26.66 -64.27 -18.55
CA ASN A 7 -25.59 -63.34 -18.34
C ASN A 7 -26.06 -61.94 -18.85
N ASN A 8 -26.66 -61.18 -17.96
CA ASN A 8 -27.18 -59.83 -18.27
C ASN A 8 -26.00 -58.87 -18.38
N LYS A 9 -25.32 -58.85 -19.54
CA LYS A 9 -24.30 -57.82 -19.85
C LYS A 9 -24.99 -56.47 -19.94
N ARG A 10 -24.92 -55.65 -18.86
CA ARG A 10 -25.35 -54.25 -18.86
C ARG A 10 -24.59 -53.55 -19.98
N ARG A 11 -25.24 -53.31 -21.14
CA ARG A 11 -24.68 -52.47 -22.22
C ARG A 11 -24.57 -51.03 -21.70
N PHE A 12 -23.35 -50.53 -21.62
CA PHE A 12 -23.10 -49.09 -21.32
C PHE A 12 -23.81 -48.27 -22.38
N THR A 13 -24.76 -47.45 -21.96
CA THR A 13 -25.50 -46.54 -22.85
C THR A 13 -24.62 -45.32 -23.15
N TRP A 14 -24.89 -44.61 -24.25
CA TRP A 14 -24.20 -43.36 -24.57
C TRP A 14 -24.20 -42.37 -23.40
N LYS A 15 -25.31 -42.27 -22.68
CA LYS A 15 -25.44 -41.47 -21.44
C LYS A 15 -24.43 -41.88 -20.37
N SER A 16 -24.18 -43.17 -20.19
CA SER A 16 -23.21 -43.67 -19.20
C SER A 16 -21.76 -43.27 -19.62
N TRP A 17 -21.45 -43.25 -20.90
CA TRP A 17 -20.14 -42.78 -21.39
C TRP A 17 -19.95 -41.29 -21.17
N VAL A 18 -20.98 -40.46 -21.40
CA VAL A 18 -20.93 -39.03 -21.14
C VAL A 18 -20.72 -38.76 -19.65
N ILE A 19 -21.45 -39.44 -18.77
CA ILE A 19 -21.29 -39.31 -17.32
C ILE A 19 -19.87 -39.74 -16.89
N LEU A 20 -19.37 -40.87 -17.41
CA LEU A 20 -18.02 -41.35 -17.11
C LEU A 20 -16.95 -40.30 -17.57
N PHE A 21 -17.11 -39.73 -18.77
CA PHE A 21 -16.22 -38.72 -19.29
C PHE A 21 -16.25 -37.44 -18.44
N MET A 22 -17.42 -37.00 -18.01
CA MET A 22 -17.57 -35.87 -17.09
C MET A 22 -16.84 -36.12 -15.75
N TRP A 23 -17.01 -37.31 -15.16
CA TRP A 23 -16.33 -37.70 -13.94
C TRP A 23 -14.83 -37.77 -14.11
N LEU A 24 -14.35 -38.35 -15.23
CA LEU A 24 -12.91 -38.38 -15.56
C LEU A 24 -12.32 -36.97 -15.72
N PHE A 25 -13.03 -36.11 -16.44
CA PHE A 25 -12.63 -34.73 -16.64
C PHE A 25 -12.55 -33.96 -15.30
N THR A 26 -13.56 -34.15 -14.44
CA THR A 26 -13.55 -33.54 -13.09
C THR A 26 -12.39 -34.06 -12.24
N LEU A 27 -12.14 -35.38 -12.27
CA LEU A 27 -11.07 -36.01 -11.52
C LEU A 27 -9.68 -35.54 -11.98
N VAL A 28 -9.47 -35.43 -13.30
CA VAL A 28 -8.24 -34.86 -13.88
C VAL A 28 -8.08 -33.40 -13.47
N GLY A 29 -9.16 -32.62 -13.50
CA GLY A 29 -9.14 -31.22 -13.05
C GLY A 29 -8.75 -31.09 -11.56
N VAL A 30 -9.35 -31.89 -10.70
CA VAL A 30 -9.01 -31.93 -9.27
C VAL A 30 -7.55 -32.37 -9.06
N ALA A 31 -7.11 -33.43 -9.75
CA ALA A 31 -5.72 -33.88 -9.67
C ALA A 31 -4.73 -32.82 -10.13
N ALA A 32 -5.04 -32.09 -11.19
CA ALA A 32 -4.22 -30.98 -11.67
C ALA A 32 -4.10 -29.86 -10.62
N VAL A 33 -5.22 -29.46 -10.00
CA VAL A 33 -5.25 -28.46 -8.93
C VAL A 33 -4.41 -28.92 -7.74
N VAL A 34 -4.62 -30.16 -7.24
CA VAL A 34 -3.84 -30.73 -6.14
C VAL A 34 -2.35 -30.77 -6.46
N THR A 35 -1.98 -31.16 -7.69
CA THR A 35 -0.58 -31.22 -8.13
C THR A 35 0.05 -29.83 -8.11
N VAL A 36 -0.66 -28.81 -8.57
CA VAL A 36 -0.18 -27.43 -8.60
C VAL A 36 0.01 -26.90 -7.18
N PHE A 37 -0.94 -27.13 -6.27
CA PHE A 37 -0.79 -26.78 -4.85
C PHE A 37 0.40 -27.49 -4.19
N TYR A 38 0.58 -28.79 -4.50
CA TYR A 38 1.74 -29.52 -4.02
C TYR A 38 3.06 -28.96 -4.55
N MET A 39 3.13 -28.62 -5.84
CA MET A 39 4.31 -27.98 -6.44
C MET A 39 4.61 -26.62 -5.82
N ALA A 40 3.60 -25.82 -5.48
CA ALA A 40 3.76 -24.56 -4.75
C ALA A 40 4.32 -24.81 -3.36
N LYS A 41 3.76 -25.77 -2.61
CA LYS A 41 4.21 -26.14 -1.25
C LYS A 41 5.67 -26.63 -1.20
N VAL A 42 6.15 -27.32 -2.21
CA VAL A 42 7.54 -27.81 -2.31
C VAL A 42 8.45 -26.84 -3.07
N GLU A 43 8.05 -25.59 -3.20
CA GLU A 43 8.80 -24.48 -3.81
C GLU A 43 9.25 -24.68 -5.26
N LYS A 44 8.69 -25.68 -5.96
CA LYS A 44 8.97 -25.90 -7.39
C LYS A 44 8.42 -24.82 -8.30
N LEU A 45 7.48 -23.99 -7.80
CA LEU A 45 6.92 -22.83 -8.49
C LEU A 45 7.57 -21.50 -8.06
N GLY A 46 8.72 -21.54 -7.41
CA GLY A 46 9.46 -20.42 -6.86
C GLY A 46 9.46 -20.39 -5.33
N PRO A 47 10.35 -19.61 -4.71
CA PRO A 47 10.48 -19.54 -3.27
C PRO A 47 9.15 -19.06 -2.65
N MET A 48 8.72 -19.75 -1.59
CA MET A 48 7.62 -19.35 -0.75
C MET A 48 8.16 -18.62 0.48
N PRO A 49 7.46 -17.61 0.99
CA PRO A 49 7.90 -16.93 2.20
C PRO A 49 7.97 -17.92 3.36
N SER A 50 9.02 -17.79 4.17
CA SER A 50 9.14 -18.57 5.40
C SER A 50 8.10 -18.12 6.43
N PHE A 51 7.84 -18.95 7.45
CA PHE A 51 6.91 -18.60 8.52
C PHE A 51 7.37 -17.32 9.24
N ASP A 52 8.67 -17.17 9.50
CA ASP A 52 9.27 -15.99 10.12
C ASP A 52 9.09 -14.72 9.27
N GLU A 53 9.06 -14.85 7.94
CA GLU A 53 8.75 -13.73 7.03
C GLU A 53 7.25 -13.39 7.01
N LEU A 54 6.37 -14.35 7.32
CA LEU A 54 4.93 -14.12 7.49
C LEU A 54 4.65 -13.39 8.80
N GLU A 55 5.33 -13.77 9.88
CA GLU A 55 5.21 -13.11 11.19
C GLU A 55 5.83 -11.72 11.22
N ASN A 56 6.94 -11.54 10.52
CA ASN A 56 7.67 -10.28 10.48
C ASN A 56 7.87 -9.83 9.03
N PRO A 57 6.81 -9.39 8.32
CA PRO A 57 6.95 -8.88 6.98
C PRO A 57 7.94 -7.72 6.99
N LYS A 58 8.96 -7.78 6.13
CA LYS A 58 9.96 -6.71 5.97
C LYS A 58 9.24 -5.43 5.49
N THR A 59 8.66 -4.71 6.43
CA THR A 59 8.05 -3.41 6.17
C THR A 59 9.15 -2.37 6.08
N ASN A 60 9.09 -1.51 5.06
CA ASN A 60 9.94 -0.34 5.01
C ASN A 60 9.60 0.57 6.19
N LEU A 61 10.49 0.68 7.15
CA LEU A 61 10.34 1.56 8.30
C LEU A 61 10.89 2.94 7.97
N ALA A 62 10.14 3.98 8.29
CA ALA A 62 10.62 5.35 8.17
C ALA A 62 11.79 5.59 9.12
N THR A 63 12.88 6.19 8.63
CA THR A 63 13.99 6.66 9.46
C THR A 63 13.58 7.96 10.16
N GLN A 64 13.83 8.05 11.45
CA GLN A 64 13.51 9.21 12.27
C GLN A 64 14.78 9.99 12.63
N ILE A 65 14.69 11.32 12.59
CA ILE A 65 15.76 12.23 12.99
C ILE A 65 15.32 12.91 14.27
N TYR A 66 16.16 12.87 15.28
CA TYR A 66 15.91 13.41 16.61
C TYR A 66 16.79 14.63 16.87
N SER A 67 16.24 15.65 17.53
CA SER A 67 16.97 16.76 18.15
C SER A 67 17.81 16.30 19.35
N ALA A 68 18.57 17.20 19.93
CA ALA A 68 19.38 16.93 21.12
C ALA A 68 18.56 16.57 22.35
N ASP A 69 17.36 17.11 22.45
CA ASP A 69 16.36 16.88 23.50
C ASP A 69 15.44 15.65 23.25
N GLY A 70 15.67 14.95 22.12
CA GLY A 70 14.97 13.70 21.82
C GLY A 70 13.65 13.84 21.09
N GLU A 71 13.29 15.04 20.65
CA GLU A 71 12.11 15.29 19.82
C GLU A 71 12.37 14.94 18.35
N VAL A 72 11.33 14.44 17.65
CA VAL A 72 11.43 14.09 16.23
C VAL A 72 11.35 15.37 15.40
N ILE A 73 12.47 15.75 14.77
CA ILE A 73 12.55 16.92 13.89
C ILE A 73 12.23 16.59 12.43
N GLY A 74 12.19 15.32 12.07
CA GLY A 74 11.80 14.88 10.73
C GLY A 74 11.95 13.40 10.49
N THR A 75 11.48 12.95 9.32
CA THR A 75 11.52 11.55 8.92
C THR A 75 11.96 11.41 7.47
N TYR A 76 12.71 10.33 7.17
CA TYR A 76 12.99 9.92 5.79
C TYR A 76 12.24 8.64 5.50
N PHE A 77 11.47 8.62 4.42
CA PHE A 77 10.71 7.46 3.98
C PHE A 77 10.56 7.47 2.45
N ILE A 78 10.51 6.31 1.84
CA ILE A 78 10.05 6.18 0.45
C ILE A 78 8.53 6.16 0.45
N GLU A 79 7.96 5.55 1.48
CA GLU A 79 6.56 5.32 1.67
C GLU A 79 6.18 5.91 3.02
N ASN A 80 5.28 6.89 3.04
CA ASN A 80 4.76 7.43 4.29
C ASN A 80 3.92 6.35 4.98
N ARG A 81 4.56 5.55 5.83
CA ARG A 81 3.93 4.46 6.61
C ARG A 81 3.96 4.80 8.08
N THR A 82 2.78 4.97 8.64
CA THR A 82 2.58 4.94 10.08
C THR A 82 1.86 3.64 10.41
N TYR A 83 2.47 2.80 11.23
CA TYR A 83 1.85 1.54 11.64
C TYR A 83 0.65 1.82 12.55
N LEU A 84 -0.44 1.12 12.29
CA LEU A 84 -1.65 1.12 13.11
C LEU A 84 -1.73 -0.21 13.85
N SER A 85 -1.80 -0.16 15.18
CA SER A 85 -1.97 -1.38 15.97
C SER A 85 -3.40 -1.91 15.85
N TYR A 86 -3.57 -3.17 16.27
CA TYR A 86 -4.90 -3.78 16.33
C TYR A 86 -5.85 -2.98 17.23
N GLU A 87 -5.38 -2.59 18.41
CA GLU A 87 -6.16 -1.85 19.41
C GLU A 87 -6.55 -0.45 18.93
N GLU A 88 -5.71 0.19 18.12
CA GLU A 88 -6.02 1.49 17.52
C GLU A 88 -7.08 1.37 16.41
N LEU A 89 -7.08 0.26 15.65
CA LEU A 89 -8.09 0.01 14.61
C LEU A 89 -9.43 -0.45 15.20
N PHE A 90 -9.37 -1.29 16.25
CA PHE A 90 -10.52 -1.88 16.92
C PHE A 90 -10.62 -1.45 18.39
N PRO A 91 -10.83 -0.14 18.70
CA PRO A 91 -10.95 0.34 20.05
C PRO A 91 -12.15 -0.27 20.76
N ALA A 92 -12.15 -0.25 22.09
CA ALA A 92 -13.23 -0.80 22.92
C ALA A 92 -14.56 -0.04 22.74
N ASP A 93 -14.52 1.24 22.41
CA ASP A 93 -15.70 2.04 22.08
C ASP A 93 -16.19 1.72 20.66
N ARG A 94 -17.43 1.19 20.59
CA ARG A 94 -18.06 0.69 19.36
C ARG A 94 -19.32 1.49 18.97
N GLU A 95 -19.51 2.67 19.49
CA GLU A 95 -20.74 3.45 19.27
C GLU A 95 -20.97 3.81 17.81
N LYS A 96 -19.90 4.12 17.07
CA LYS A 96 -19.93 4.54 15.66
C LYS A 96 -19.81 3.38 14.67
N TRP A 97 -19.74 2.14 15.13
CA TRP A 97 -19.46 1.00 14.29
C TRP A 97 -20.66 0.59 13.45
N LEU A 98 -20.37 0.10 12.24
CA LEU A 98 -21.35 -0.45 11.31
C LEU A 98 -21.44 -1.97 11.48
N GLU A 99 -22.57 -2.57 11.12
CA GLU A 99 -22.77 -4.01 11.21
C GLU A 99 -22.90 -4.62 9.82
N ILE A 100 -22.10 -5.67 9.54
CA ILE A 100 -22.17 -6.50 8.33
C ILE A 100 -22.18 -7.94 8.78
N ASP A 101 -23.20 -8.71 8.40
CA ASP A 101 -23.37 -10.13 8.72
C ASP A 101 -23.15 -10.47 10.21
N GLY A 102 -23.67 -9.61 11.10
CA GLY A 102 -23.54 -9.77 12.56
C GLY A 102 -22.19 -9.32 13.15
N HIS A 103 -21.25 -8.87 12.33
CA HIS A 103 -19.98 -8.33 12.77
C HIS A 103 -20.03 -6.80 12.88
N LYS A 104 -19.73 -6.28 14.07
CA LYS A 104 -19.58 -4.83 14.28
C LYS A 104 -18.18 -4.40 13.89
N LEU A 105 -18.06 -3.40 13.02
CA LEU A 105 -16.82 -3.00 12.34
C LEU A 105 -16.67 -1.48 12.31
N PRO A 106 -15.46 -0.94 12.49
CA PRO A 106 -15.18 0.46 12.23
C PRO A 106 -15.62 0.87 10.83
N PRO A 107 -16.06 2.11 10.59
CA PRO A 107 -16.58 2.54 9.28
C PRO A 107 -15.65 2.23 8.11
N VAL A 108 -14.33 2.39 8.29
CA VAL A 108 -13.35 2.13 7.22
C VAL A 108 -13.21 0.66 6.90
N VAL A 109 -13.28 -0.21 7.91
CA VAL A 109 -13.24 -1.67 7.72
C VAL A 109 -14.51 -2.13 7.04
N ALA A 110 -15.68 -1.66 7.50
CA ALA A 110 -16.96 -1.96 6.88
C ALA A 110 -17.02 -1.51 5.40
N ALA A 111 -16.54 -0.29 5.09
CA ALA A 111 -16.47 0.22 3.73
C ALA A 111 -15.54 -0.62 2.82
N LEU A 112 -14.40 -1.04 3.36
CA LEU A 112 -13.47 -1.91 2.65
C LEU A 112 -14.10 -3.27 2.35
N LEU A 113 -14.63 -3.96 3.36
CA LEU A 113 -15.20 -5.30 3.22
C LEU A 113 -16.44 -5.28 2.32
N ALA A 114 -17.36 -4.35 2.49
CA ALA A 114 -18.53 -4.21 1.62
C ALA A 114 -18.15 -4.00 0.14
N THR A 115 -16.97 -3.43 -0.12
CA THR A 115 -16.54 -3.10 -1.48
C THR A 115 -15.71 -4.21 -2.13
N GLU A 116 -14.76 -4.77 -1.40
CA GLU A 116 -13.75 -5.69 -1.92
C GLU A 116 -14.08 -7.15 -1.59
N ASP A 117 -14.66 -7.44 -0.42
CA ASP A 117 -14.83 -8.80 0.06
C ASP A 117 -15.98 -8.93 1.09
N VAL A 118 -17.21 -8.80 0.62
CA VAL A 118 -18.40 -8.75 1.49
C VAL A 118 -18.57 -10.02 2.34
N ARG A 119 -18.04 -11.18 1.90
CA ARG A 119 -18.09 -12.46 2.60
C ARG A 119 -16.78 -12.81 3.28
N PHE A 120 -16.00 -11.83 3.66
CA PHE A 120 -14.67 -12.01 4.25
C PHE A 120 -14.67 -12.96 5.45
N PHE A 121 -15.70 -12.93 6.29
CA PHE A 121 -15.82 -13.78 7.48
C PHE A 121 -16.25 -15.21 7.17
N ASP A 122 -16.77 -15.49 5.96
CA ASP A 122 -17.35 -16.80 5.58
C ASP A 122 -16.35 -17.76 4.94
N HIS A 123 -15.16 -17.31 4.58
CA HIS A 123 -14.19 -18.14 3.85
C HIS A 123 -12.80 -18.14 4.52
N ALA A 124 -12.00 -19.16 4.23
CA ALA A 124 -10.62 -19.31 4.71
C ALA A 124 -9.60 -18.86 3.65
N GLY A 125 -9.60 -17.57 3.30
CA GLY A 125 -8.66 -16.94 2.36
C GLY A 125 -9.05 -17.06 0.88
N ILE A 126 -9.87 -18.01 0.49
CA ILE A 126 -10.36 -18.18 -0.89
C ILE A 126 -11.88 -18.21 -0.89
N ASP A 127 -12.49 -17.24 -1.57
CA ASP A 127 -13.92 -17.25 -1.84
C ASP A 127 -14.22 -18.00 -3.15
N PHE A 128 -14.49 -19.30 -3.03
CA PHE A 128 -14.81 -20.15 -4.19
C PHE A 128 -16.10 -19.73 -4.92
N GLN A 129 -17.09 -19.21 -4.21
CA GLN A 129 -18.34 -18.77 -4.83
C GLN A 129 -18.14 -17.49 -5.64
N ALA A 130 -17.39 -16.50 -5.11
CA ALA A 130 -17.03 -15.28 -5.86
C ALA A 130 -16.16 -15.64 -7.08
N THR A 131 -15.16 -16.50 -6.89
CA THR A 131 -14.25 -16.94 -7.98
C THR A 131 -15.05 -17.66 -9.08
N ALA A 132 -15.95 -18.58 -8.74
CA ALA A 132 -16.81 -19.28 -9.70
C ALA A 132 -17.75 -18.31 -10.43
N ARG A 133 -18.37 -17.38 -9.72
CA ARG A 133 -19.26 -16.35 -10.30
C ARG A 133 -18.53 -15.48 -11.30
N VAL A 134 -17.31 -15.01 -11.00
CA VAL A 134 -16.48 -14.23 -11.91
C VAL A 134 -16.04 -15.05 -13.10
N GLY A 135 -15.58 -16.29 -12.89
CA GLY A 135 -15.21 -17.21 -13.97
C GLY A 135 -16.35 -17.46 -14.97
N ILE A 136 -17.57 -17.73 -14.46
CA ILE A 136 -18.76 -17.93 -15.31
C ILE A 136 -19.09 -16.66 -16.09
N LYS A 137 -19.09 -15.48 -15.46
CA LYS A 137 -19.38 -14.20 -16.13
C LYS A 137 -18.36 -13.87 -17.21
N THR A 138 -17.07 -14.08 -16.93
CA THR A 138 -15.99 -13.83 -17.87
C THR A 138 -16.06 -14.76 -19.08
N ILE A 139 -16.24 -16.07 -18.85
CA ILE A 139 -16.25 -17.10 -19.91
C ILE A 139 -17.53 -17.07 -20.73
N LEU A 140 -18.70 -16.97 -20.07
CA LEU A 140 -19.99 -17.05 -20.78
C LEU A 140 -20.51 -15.71 -21.29
N LEU A 141 -20.19 -14.60 -20.63
CA LEU A 141 -20.75 -13.28 -20.97
C LEU A 141 -19.71 -12.30 -21.54
N GLY A 142 -18.44 -12.70 -21.63
CA GLY A 142 -17.37 -11.84 -22.14
C GLY A 142 -17.12 -10.57 -21.31
N GLN A 143 -17.67 -10.48 -20.08
CA GLN A 143 -17.58 -9.33 -19.20
C GLN A 143 -16.33 -9.43 -18.32
N SER A 144 -15.18 -8.99 -18.83
CA SER A 144 -13.90 -9.02 -18.10
C SER A 144 -13.73 -7.89 -17.08
N GLU A 145 -14.57 -6.86 -17.11
CA GLU A 145 -14.36 -5.62 -16.35
C GLU A 145 -14.98 -5.59 -14.94
N GLN A 146 -15.82 -6.55 -14.60
CA GLN A 146 -16.41 -6.61 -13.25
C GLN A 146 -15.52 -7.40 -12.30
N GLY A 147 -14.42 -6.77 -11.84
CA GLY A 147 -13.53 -7.31 -10.81
C GLY A 147 -14.29 -7.59 -9.49
N GLY A 148 -13.73 -8.47 -8.66
CA GLY A 148 -14.29 -8.84 -7.35
C GLY A 148 -14.20 -10.33 -7.06
N GLY A 149 -13.23 -11.04 -7.65
CA GLY A 149 -12.99 -12.45 -7.36
C GLY A 149 -11.80 -12.72 -6.42
N SER A 150 -11.02 -11.68 -6.05
CA SER A 150 -9.89 -11.83 -5.12
C SER A 150 -10.31 -11.35 -3.74
N THR A 151 -10.02 -12.15 -2.71
CA THR A 151 -10.29 -11.81 -1.31
C THR A 151 -9.27 -10.80 -0.76
N ILE A 152 -9.59 -10.17 0.37
CA ILE A 152 -8.66 -9.30 1.11
C ILE A 152 -7.38 -10.05 1.45
N THR A 153 -7.48 -11.30 1.91
CA THR A 153 -6.32 -12.13 2.26
C THR A 153 -5.43 -12.42 1.05
N GLN A 154 -6.00 -12.64 -0.14
CA GLN A 154 -5.23 -12.79 -1.39
C GLN A 154 -4.57 -11.49 -1.81
N GLN A 155 -5.24 -10.36 -1.63
CA GLN A 155 -4.66 -9.04 -1.90
C GLN A 155 -3.52 -8.73 -0.92
N LEU A 156 -3.66 -9.10 0.36
CA LEU A 156 -2.59 -9.00 1.36
C LEU A 156 -1.38 -9.85 0.95
N ALA A 157 -1.59 -11.12 0.59
CA ALA A 157 -0.54 -12.01 0.10
C ALA A 157 0.22 -11.40 -1.09
N LYS A 158 -0.50 -10.85 -2.06
CA LYS A 158 0.09 -10.16 -3.21
C LYS A 158 0.94 -8.96 -2.80
N ASN A 159 0.47 -8.15 -1.86
CA ASN A 159 1.15 -6.92 -1.44
C ASN A 159 2.40 -7.21 -0.60
N LEU A 160 2.33 -8.15 0.35
CA LEU A 160 3.45 -8.51 1.22
C LEU A 160 4.59 -9.17 0.43
N TYR A 161 4.27 -10.09 -0.47
CA TYR A 161 5.28 -10.94 -1.12
C TYR A 161 5.58 -10.55 -2.55
N LYS A 162 4.98 -9.46 -3.06
CA LYS A 162 5.21 -8.99 -4.44
C LYS A 162 5.15 -10.13 -5.47
N THR A 163 4.24 -11.09 -5.26
CA THR A 163 4.14 -12.33 -6.03
C THR A 163 4.13 -12.11 -7.55
N ARG A 164 3.62 -10.96 -7.99
CA ARG A 164 3.60 -10.58 -9.42
C ARG A 164 4.90 -9.97 -9.95
N VAL A 165 5.77 -9.49 -9.06
CA VAL A 165 7.08 -8.93 -9.45
C VAL A 165 8.10 -10.07 -9.54
N ASN A 166 8.04 -11.01 -8.60
CA ASN A 166 8.93 -12.17 -8.51
C ASN A 166 8.38 -13.36 -9.31
N LYS A 167 8.03 -13.17 -10.57
CA LYS A 167 7.37 -14.16 -11.45
C LYS A 167 8.19 -15.44 -11.68
N ALA A 168 8.84 -15.99 -10.68
CA ALA A 168 9.57 -17.27 -10.68
C ALA A 168 10.30 -17.61 -12.02
N GLY A 169 10.79 -16.59 -12.74
CA GLY A 169 11.41 -16.75 -14.05
C GLY A 169 10.43 -17.14 -15.20
N VAL A 170 9.12 -17.17 -14.94
CA VAL A 170 8.09 -17.51 -15.95
C VAL A 170 7.44 -16.23 -16.47
N GLU A 171 7.63 -15.93 -17.75
CA GLU A 171 7.06 -14.74 -18.39
C GLU A 171 5.65 -15.00 -18.97
N GLY A 172 4.87 -13.92 -19.14
CA GLY A 172 3.57 -13.96 -19.80
C GLY A 172 2.42 -14.48 -18.94
N SER A 173 1.41 -15.07 -19.59
CA SER A 173 0.17 -15.55 -18.96
C SER A 173 0.41 -16.68 -17.95
N ALA A 174 1.37 -17.56 -18.19
CA ALA A 174 1.74 -18.65 -17.29
C ALA A 174 2.30 -18.11 -15.95
N GLY A 175 3.13 -17.07 -15.97
CA GLY A 175 3.64 -16.42 -14.76
C GLY A 175 2.52 -15.77 -13.92
N THR A 176 1.48 -15.26 -14.55
CA THR A 176 0.32 -14.70 -13.84
C THR A 176 -0.49 -15.79 -13.13
N ILE A 177 -0.63 -16.97 -13.75
CA ILE A 177 -1.31 -18.13 -13.14
C ILE A 177 -0.51 -18.63 -11.92
N VAL A 178 0.82 -18.79 -12.09
CA VAL A 178 1.72 -19.22 -10.98
C VAL A 178 1.62 -18.25 -9.82
N ALA A 179 1.74 -16.94 -10.07
CA ALA A 179 1.59 -15.92 -9.03
C ALA A 179 0.23 -16.01 -8.32
N LYS A 180 -0.86 -16.28 -9.06
CA LYS A 180 -2.19 -16.41 -8.46
C LYS A 180 -2.31 -17.65 -7.58
N ILE A 181 -1.66 -18.74 -7.95
CA ILE A 181 -1.61 -19.96 -7.12
C ILE A 181 -0.81 -19.70 -5.85
N GLN A 182 0.33 -19.00 -5.94
CA GLN A 182 1.10 -18.58 -4.76
C GLN A 182 0.24 -17.70 -3.83
N GLU A 183 -0.48 -16.72 -4.38
CA GLU A 183 -1.45 -15.92 -3.61
C GLU A 183 -2.45 -16.79 -2.85
N TYR A 184 -2.99 -17.85 -3.45
CA TYR A 184 -3.93 -18.77 -2.80
C TYR A 184 -3.30 -19.56 -1.65
N VAL A 185 -2.10 -20.10 -1.86
CA VAL A 185 -1.37 -20.85 -0.82
C VAL A 185 -1.03 -19.94 0.36
N ILE A 186 -0.48 -18.76 0.08
CA ILE A 186 -0.13 -17.78 1.13
C ILE A 186 -1.39 -17.31 1.87
N ALA A 187 -2.48 -17.03 1.15
CA ALA A 187 -3.74 -16.62 1.76
C ALA A 187 -4.28 -17.67 2.73
N THR A 188 -4.24 -18.95 2.37
CA THR A 188 -4.67 -20.03 3.28
C THR A 188 -3.75 -20.19 4.50
N GLN A 189 -2.45 -19.93 4.35
CA GLN A 189 -1.50 -19.91 5.48
C GLN A 189 -1.77 -18.73 6.42
N LEU A 190 -2.02 -17.54 5.88
CA LEU A 190 -2.38 -16.37 6.68
C LEU A 190 -3.64 -16.62 7.50
N GLU A 191 -4.70 -17.15 6.89
CA GLU A 191 -5.96 -17.48 7.58
C GLU A 191 -5.84 -18.60 8.62
N HIS A 192 -4.82 -19.44 8.50
CA HIS A 192 -4.55 -20.46 9.51
C HIS A 192 -3.86 -19.90 10.75
N ASN A 193 -3.07 -18.84 10.59
CA ASN A 193 -2.19 -18.31 11.63
C ASN A 193 -2.71 -17.03 12.29
N TYR A 194 -3.57 -16.28 11.60
CA TYR A 194 -4.07 -14.98 12.05
C TYR A 194 -5.59 -14.94 12.07
N THR A 195 -6.14 -14.17 12.98
CA THR A 195 -7.58 -13.87 13.02
C THR A 195 -8.00 -12.99 11.85
N LYS A 196 -9.28 -12.96 11.55
CA LYS A 196 -9.84 -12.10 10.49
C LYS A 196 -9.52 -10.61 10.72
N GLU A 197 -9.64 -10.18 11.93
CA GLU A 197 -9.37 -8.79 12.34
C GLU A 197 -7.88 -8.43 12.19
N GLU A 198 -6.98 -9.35 12.57
CA GLU A 198 -5.53 -9.17 12.36
C GLU A 198 -5.19 -9.11 10.87
N ILE A 199 -5.80 -9.95 10.03
CA ILE A 199 -5.61 -9.92 8.58
C ILE A 199 -6.06 -8.58 7.99
N VAL A 200 -7.20 -8.03 8.43
CA VAL A 200 -7.66 -6.70 8.01
C VAL A 200 -6.70 -5.61 8.46
N ALA A 201 -6.21 -5.66 9.71
CA ALA A 201 -5.24 -4.70 10.22
C ALA A 201 -3.93 -4.75 9.41
N MET A 202 -3.39 -5.95 9.15
CA MET A 202 -2.22 -6.12 8.27
C MET A 202 -2.46 -5.58 6.86
N TYR A 203 -3.63 -5.86 6.29
CA TYR A 203 -3.99 -5.37 4.96
C TYR A 203 -4.01 -3.83 4.91
N LEU A 204 -4.72 -3.21 5.85
CA LEU A 204 -4.83 -1.76 5.95
C LEU A 204 -3.48 -1.07 6.24
N ASN A 205 -2.54 -1.76 6.87
CA ASN A 205 -1.18 -1.28 7.06
C ASN A 205 -0.29 -1.40 5.81
N THR A 206 -0.62 -2.30 4.87
CA THR A 206 0.24 -2.60 3.72
C THR A 206 -0.25 -1.99 2.41
N VAL A 207 -1.54 -1.69 2.30
CA VAL A 207 -2.12 -1.19 1.06
C VAL A 207 -1.67 0.25 0.77
N GLU A 208 -1.39 0.50 -0.51
CA GLU A 208 -1.10 1.84 -1.00
C GLU A 208 -2.41 2.61 -1.22
N PHE A 209 -2.46 3.82 -0.69
CA PHE A 209 -3.45 4.84 -1.00
C PHE A 209 -2.80 5.91 -1.90
N SER A 210 -3.59 6.83 -2.44
CA SER A 210 -3.04 7.87 -3.32
C SER A 210 -2.01 8.78 -2.63
N ASN A 211 -1.21 9.45 -3.44
CA ASN A 211 -0.19 10.40 -3.00
C ASN A 211 0.92 9.77 -2.13
N SER A 212 1.33 8.54 -2.45
CA SER A 212 2.38 7.79 -1.74
C SER A 212 2.06 7.53 -0.26
N ASN A 213 0.78 7.52 0.11
CA ASN A 213 0.35 7.10 1.43
C ASN A 213 0.29 5.57 1.48
N PHE A 214 1.11 4.97 2.31
CA PHE A 214 1.08 3.54 2.58
C PHE A 214 0.53 3.30 3.98
N GLY A 215 -0.53 2.51 4.05
CA GLY A 215 -1.27 2.25 5.27
C GLY A 215 -2.35 3.28 5.58
N ILE A 216 -3.36 2.79 6.26
CA ILE A 216 -4.59 3.53 6.58
C ILE A 216 -4.37 4.75 7.49
N LYS A 217 -3.45 4.64 8.46
CA LYS A 217 -3.18 5.71 9.42
C LYS A 217 -2.59 6.92 8.71
N SER A 218 -1.64 6.68 7.81
CA SER A 218 -1.06 7.72 6.96
C SER A 218 -2.11 8.38 6.06
N ALA A 219 -2.96 7.57 5.41
CA ALA A 219 -4.02 8.07 4.55
C ALA A 219 -5.07 8.89 5.31
N ALA A 220 -5.55 8.40 6.46
CA ALA A 220 -6.55 9.09 7.29
C ALA A 220 -6.03 10.44 7.80
N ASN A 221 -4.80 10.45 8.30
CA ASN A 221 -4.16 11.68 8.77
C ASN A 221 -3.94 12.69 7.64
N ASN A 222 -3.42 12.25 6.49
CA ASN A 222 -3.08 13.16 5.39
C ASN A 222 -4.33 13.70 4.67
N PHE A 223 -5.39 12.88 4.50
CA PHE A 223 -6.59 13.35 3.82
C PHE A 223 -7.54 14.11 4.74
N PHE A 224 -7.67 13.71 6.01
CA PHE A 224 -8.72 14.19 6.88
C PHE A 224 -8.23 14.71 8.23
N GLY A 225 -6.94 14.55 8.58
CA GLY A 225 -6.39 14.94 9.89
C GLY A 225 -6.97 14.13 11.03
N LYS A 226 -7.33 12.86 10.81
CA LYS A 226 -8.04 11.99 11.77
C LYS A 226 -7.35 10.65 11.94
N GLU A 227 -7.59 10.02 13.09
CA GLU A 227 -7.27 8.61 13.27
C GLU A 227 -8.26 7.73 12.48
N PRO A 228 -7.86 6.53 12.04
CA PRO A 228 -8.70 5.63 11.22
C PRO A 228 -10.05 5.26 11.86
N CYS A 229 -10.09 5.10 13.19
CA CYS A 229 -11.32 4.79 13.92
C CYS A 229 -12.30 5.98 14.03
N ASP A 230 -11.83 7.22 13.82
CA ASP A 230 -12.61 8.45 13.88
C ASP A 230 -13.16 8.90 12.54
N LEU A 231 -12.86 8.18 11.47
CA LEU A 231 -13.38 8.48 10.14
C LEU A 231 -14.91 8.38 10.10
N SER A 232 -15.55 9.38 9.53
CA SER A 232 -16.97 9.31 9.19
C SER A 232 -17.22 8.28 8.07
N ILE A 233 -18.47 7.86 7.88
CA ILE A 233 -18.84 6.92 6.80
C ILE A 233 -18.43 7.46 5.42
N VAL A 234 -18.55 8.77 5.19
CA VAL A 234 -18.15 9.40 3.92
C VAL A 234 -16.64 9.35 3.72
N GLU A 235 -15.85 9.72 4.73
CA GLU A 235 -14.39 9.69 4.69
C GLU A 235 -13.88 8.26 4.53
N ALA A 236 -14.45 7.31 5.27
CA ALA A 236 -14.18 5.89 5.16
C ALA A 236 -14.45 5.37 3.73
N ALA A 237 -15.56 5.79 3.12
CA ALA A 237 -15.90 5.42 1.75
C ALA A 237 -14.94 6.02 0.72
N VAL A 238 -14.42 7.23 0.94
CA VAL A 238 -13.38 7.83 0.09
C VAL A 238 -12.10 7.01 0.15
N ILE A 239 -11.63 6.66 1.35
CA ILE A 239 -10.40 5.88 1.53
C ILE A 239 -10.56 4.48 0.95
N ALA A 240 -11.62 3.74 1.31
CA ALA A 240 -11.87 2.40 0.79
C ALA A 240 -12.00 2.39 -0.75
N GLY A 241 -12.55 3.46 -1.32
CA GLY A 241 -12.66 3.63 -2.77
C GLY A 241 -11.33 3.69 -3.50
N GLN A 242 -10.27 4.19 -2.87
CA GLN A 242 -8.94 4.32 -3.46
C GLN A 242 -8.23 2.99 -3.68
N VAL A 243 -8.52 1.98 -2.87
CA VAL A 243 -7.83 0.67 -2.89
C VAL A 243 -7.80 0.04 -4.29
N LYS A 244 -8.85 0.20 -5.07
CA LYS A 244 -8.94 -0.36 -6.44
C LYS A 244 -7.90 0.25 -7.39
N ALA A 245 -7.69 1.56 -7.33
CA ALA A 245 -6.76 2.29 -8.19
C ALA A 245 -6.40 3.64 -7.53
N PRO A 246 -5.40 3.67 -6.64
CA PRO A 246 -5.06 4.84 -5.84
C PRO A 246 -4.86 6.12 -6.65
N GLY A 247 -4.07 6.07 -7.72
CA GLY A 247 -3.83 7.23 -8.59
C GLY A 247 -5.05 7.73 -9.37
N THR A 248 -6.04 6.86 -9.63
CA THR A 248 -7.26 7.22 -10.34
C THR A 248 -8.30 7.86 -9.42
N TYR A 249 -8.41 7.32 -8.21
CA TYR A 249 -9.43 7.69 -7.22
C TYR A 249 -8.88 8.55 -6.08
N ALA A 250 -7.72 9.18 -6.28
CA ALA A 250 -7.20 10.21 -5.37
C ALA A 250 -8.25 11.30 -5.16
N PRO A 251 -8.50 11.75 -3.91
CA PRO A 251 -9.49 12.80 -3.63
C PRO A 251 -9.20 14.12 -4.34
N LEU A 252 -7.91 14.46 -4.49
CA LEU A 252 -7.42 15.60 -5.24
C LEU A 252 -6.56 15.15 -6.43
N LYS A 253 -6.72 15.83 -7.55
CA LYS A 253 -5.88 15.67 -8.73
C LYS A 253 -5.39 17.02 -9.20
N ARG A 254 -4.06 17.24 -9.19
CA ARG A 254 -3.43 18.53 -9.50
C ARG A 254 -3.94 19.71 -8.64
N GLY A 255 -4.30 19.44 -7.38
CA GLY A 255 -4.83 20.44 -6.46
C GLY A 255 -6.34 20.65 -6.52
N GLU A 256 -7.03 20.06 -7.53
CA GLU A 256 -8.48 20.20 -7.70
C GLU A 256 -9.23 18.95 -7.24
N PRO A 257 -10.47 19.08 -6.74
CA PRO A 257 -11.33 17.95 -6.39
C PRO A 257 -11.52 17.00 -7.58
N ASN A 258 -11.36 15.72 -7.35
CA ASN A 258 -11.43 14.70 -8.39
C ASN A 258 -12.84 14.11 -8.52
N PRO A 259 -13.56 14.35 -9.64
CA PRO A 259 -14.92 13.80 -9.84
C PRO A 259 -14.96 12.26 -9.78
N LYS A 260 -13.90 11.58 -10.24
CA LYS A 260 -13.82 10.11 -10.19
C LYS A 260 -13.75 9.59 -8.75
N ALA A 261 -13.14 10.34 -7.84
CA ALA A 261 -13.13 9.98 -6.42
C ALA A 261 -14.54 10.09 -5.83
N LEU A 262 -15.29 11.13 -6.21
CA LEU A 262 -16.68 11.32 -5.79
C LEU A 262 -17.59 10.17 -6.28
N GLU A 263 -17.49 9.80 -7.55
CA GLU A 263 -18.23 8.68 -8.14
C GLU A 263 -17.88 7.35 -7.44
N ARG A 264 -16.59 7.14 -7.17
CA ARG A 264 -16.10 5.93 -6.51
C ARG A 264 -16.58 5.86 -5.06
N ARG A 265 -16.53 6.98 -4.30
CA ARG A 265 -17.12 7.09 -2.97
C ARG A 265 -18.62 6.72 -3.00
N ASN A 266 -19.37 7.25 -3.94
CA ASN A 266 -20.78 6.93 -4.08
C ASN A 266 -21.01 5.44 -4.34
N THR A 267 -20.16 4.80 -5.15
CA THR A 267 -20.19 3.35 -5.36
C THR A 267 -19.94 2.58 -4.05
N VAL A 268 -19.02 3.03 -3.20
CA VAL A 268 -18.76 2.41 -1.89
C VAL A 268 -19.96 2.55 -0.96
N LEU A 269 -20.61 3.73 -0.95
CA LEU A 269 -21.85 3.94 -0.16
C LEU A 269 -22.99 3.02 -0.62
N ASP A 270 -23.13 2.76 -1.94
CA ASP A 270 -24.09 1.77 -2.45
C ASP A 270 -23.73 0.34 -2.03
N ARG A 271 -22.44 0.02 -1.97
CA ARG A 271 -21.99 -1.30 -1.48
C ARG A 271 -22.28 -1.48 0.02
N LEU A 272 -22.06 -0.44 0.84
CA LEU A 272 -22.45 -0.45 2.25
C LEU A 272 -23.95 -0.65 2.45
N ALA A 273 -24.79 0.00 1.63
CA ALA A 273 -26.24 -0.22 1.67
C ALA A 273 -26.60 -1.66 1.22
N SER A 274 -25.99 -2.14 0.15
CA SER A 274 -26.23 -3.51 -0.35
C SER A 274 -25.79 -4.60 0.64
N ALA A 275 -24.76 -4.32 1.45
CA ALA A 275 -24.29 -5.19 2.54
C ALA A 275 -25.12 -5.04 3.83
N GLY A 276 -26.13 -4.17 3.86
CA GLY A 276 -26.98 -3.93 5.03
C GLY A 276 -26.35 -3.08 6.14
N ALA A 277 -25.12 -2.58 5.93
CA ALA A 277 -24.40 -1.77 6.92
C ALA A 277 -25.05 -0.40 7.18
N ILE A 278 -25.70 0.15 6.16
CA ILE A 278 -26.50 1.38 6.25
C ILE A 278 -27.79 1.22 5.45
N SER A 279 -28.84 2.00 5.75
CA SER A 279 -30.05 1.99 4.94
C SER A 279 -29.82 2.68 3.58
N GLU A 280 -30.60 2.29 2.56
CA GLU A 280 -30.56 2.97 1.24
C GLU A 280 -30.85 4.46 1.35
N LYS A 281 -31.80 4.86 2.23
CA LYS A 281 -32.07 6.25 2.52
C LYS A 281 -30.83 6.98 3.06
N ARG A 282 -30.13 6.36 4.01
CA ARG A 282 -28.89 6.90 4.57
C ARG A 282 -27.79 7.03 3.52
N ALA A 283 -27.63 6.05 2.65
CA ALA A 283 -26.68 6.11 1.53
C ALA A 283 -27.01 7.30 0.59
N ALA A 284 -28.30 7.49 0.26
CA ALA A 284 -28.73 8.62 -0.57
C ALA A 284 -28.43 9.98 0.07
N GLU A 285 -28.67 10.13 1.38
CA GLU A 285 -28.30 11.33 2.14
C GLU A 285 -26.80 11.59 2.11
N LEU A 286 -25.98 10.57 2.40
CA LEU A 286 -24.53 10.69 2.45
C LEU A 286 -23.91 11.03 1.08
N LYS A 287 -24.52 10.61 -0.02
CA LYS A 287 -24.08 10.96 -1.38
C LYS A 287 -24.22 12.44 -1.71
N GLN A 288 -25.11 13.15 -1.04
CA GLN A 288 -25.28 14.62 -1.24
C GLN A 288 -24.18 15.44 -0.57
N LEU A 289 -23.44 14.83 0.37
CA LEU A 289 -22.35 15.52 1.05
C LEU A 289 -21.14 15.66 0.12
N SER A 290 -20.46 16.80 0.18
CA SER A 290 -19.13 16.97 -0.44
C SER A 290 -18.07 16.18 0.32
N ILE A 291 -16.93 15.93 -0.33
CA ILE A 291 -15.74 15.42 0.36
C ILE A 291 -15.05 16.62 1.01
N ASP A 292 -15.02 16.66 2.33
CA ASP A 292 -14.33 17.72 3.07
C ASP A 292 -12.82 17.40 3.12
N LEU A 293 -12.03 18.24 2.48
CA LEU A 293 -10.57 18.15 2.41
C LEU A 293 -9.88 19.36 3.05
N SER A 294 -10.57 20.07 3.93
CA SER A 294 -10.02 21.27 4.62
C SER A 294 -8.75 20.97 5.42
N ASN A 295 -8.62 19.74 5.93
CA ASN A 295 -7.46 19.27 6.68
C ASN A 295 -6.46 18.49 5.81
N TYR A 296 -6.59 18.54 4.46
CA TYR A 296 -5.69 17.80 3.58
C TYR A 296 -4.25 18.30 3.68
N ARG A 297 -3.32 17.36 3.89
CA ARG A 297 -1.88 17.59 3.87
C ARG A 297 -1.25 16.76 2.76
N ARG A 298 -0.35 17.35 2.00
CA ARG A 298 0.34 16.62 0.94
C ARG A 298 1.44 15.76 1.53
N ALA A 299 1.47 14.45 1.27
CA ALA A 299 2.52 13.56 1.76
C ALA A 299 3.93 13.98 1.27
N ALA A 300 4.04 14.60 0.08
CA ALA A 300 5.29 15.15 -0.43
C ALA A 300 5.81 16.33 0.38
N ASP A 301 4.93 17.06 1.05
CA ASP A 301 5.30 18.20 1.88
C ASP A 301 5.84 17.74 3.25
N ALA A 302 5.54 16.52 3.67
CA ALA A 302 6.02 15.93 4.91
C ALA A 302 7.57 15.81 4.98
N HIS A 303 8.26 15.68 3.83
CA HIS A 303 9.72 15.78 3.79
C HIS A 303 10.24 17.19 4.05
N ASN A 304 9.43 18.19 3.74
CA ASN A 304 9.75 19.60 3.91
C ASN A 304 9.07 20.21 5.15
N GLU A 305 8.12 19.50 5.77
CA GLU A 305 7.48 19.91 7.01
C GLU A 305 8.37 19.63 8.22
N GLY A 306 8.28 20.49 9.25
CA GLY A 306 9.07 20.42 10.47
C GLY A 306 10.33 21.27 10.43
N SER A 307 10.97 21.41 11.59
CA SER A 307 12.14 22.24 11.80
C SER A 307 13.40 21.69 11.13
N ALA A 308 14.36 22.54 10.88
CA ALA A 308 15.70 22.23 10.37
C ALA A 308 15.72 21.52 8.99
N THR A 309 14.85 21.93 8.06
CA THR A 309 14.69 21.28 6.73
C THR A 309 16.01 21.18 5.95
N TYR A 310 16.80 22.26 5.91
CA TYR A 310 18.11 22.26 5.23
C TYR A 310 19.12 21.35 5.90
N PHE A 311 19.14 21.33 7.24
CA PHE A 311 20.01 20.45 8.01
C PHE A 311 19.66 18.98 7.75
N ARG A 312 18.38 18.64 7.78
CA ARG A 312 17.91 17.27 7.46
C ARG A 312 18.33 16.84 6.05
N GLU A 313 18.20 17.73 5.06
CA GLU A 313 18.64 17.45 3.69
C GLU A 313 20.16 17.26 3.61
N MET A 314 20.93 18.04 4.36
CA MET A 314 22.39 17.86 4.47
C MET A 314 22.73 16.49 5.07
N VAL A 315 22.07 16.08 6.16
CA VAL A 315 22.25 14.75 6.79
C VAL A 315 21.93 13.65 5.78
N ARG A 316 20.83 13.76 5.08
CA ARG A 316 20.42 12.81 4.05
C ARG A 316 21.49 12.66 2.97
N ARG A 317 21.95 13.77 2.40
CA ARG A 317 22.98 13.78 1.35
C ARG A 317 24.29 13.19 1.85
N ALA A 318 24.71 13.55 3.04
CA ALA A 318 25.94 13.02 3.63
C ALA A 318 25.85 11.49 3.83
N MET A 319 24.80 11.00 4.47
CA MET A 319 24.64 9.58 4.76
C MET A 319 24.49 8.70 3.51
N THR A 320 23.86 9.22 2.44
CA THR A 320 23.65 8.50 1.17
C THR A 320 24.72 8.79 0.12
N ALA A 321 25.76 9.57 0.44
CA ALA A 321 26.84 9.90 -0.49
C ALA A 321 27.53 8.62 -1.00
N LYS A 322 27.80 8.58 -2.29
CA LYS A 322 28.59 7.52 -2.92
C LYS A 322 30.06 7.90 -2.88
N GLU A 323 30.91 6.87 -2.98
CA GLU A 323 32.34 7.09 -3.14
C GLU A 323 32.62 7.99 -4.36
N PRO A 324 33.45 9.04 -4.21
CA PRO A 324 33.74 9.96 -5.30
C PRO A 324 34.38 9.25 -6.49
N GLU A 325 33.85 9.50 -7.69
CA GLU A 325 34.42 9.01 -8.94
C GLU A 325 35.16 10.14 -9.66
N ARG A 326 36.39 9.88 -10.14
CA ARG A 326 37.23 10.89 -10.77
C ARG A 326 36.55 11.66 -11.91
N ASN A 327 35.70 10.98 -12.68
CA ASN A 327 35.04 11.57 -13.85
C ASN A 327 34.00 12.66 -13.50
N ASN A 328 33.62 12.77 -12.25
CA ASN A 328 32.61 13.73 -11.78
C ASN A 328 33.26 15.07 -11.36
N TYR A 329 34.60 15.24 -11.46
CA TYR A 329 35.32 16.40 -10.98
C TYR A 329 36.17 17.02 -12.10
N TYR A 330 36.15 18.34 -12.20
CA TYR A 330 36.93 19.09 -13.22
C TYR A 330 38.42 19.03 -12.96
N THR A 331 38.86 19.14 -11.70
CA THR A 331 40.28 19.14 -11.34
C THR A 331 40.64 17.90 -10.52
N GLN A 332 41.95 17.53 -10.56
CA GLN A 332 42.48 16.47 -9.72
C GLN A 332 42.39 16.82 -8.22
N TRP A 333 42.63 18.10 -7.92
CA TRP A 333 42.57 18.62 -6.55
C TRP A 333 41.14 18.49 -5.95
N ASP A 334 40.09 18.89 -6.69
CA ASP A 334 38.70 18.73 -6.23
C ASP A 334 38.34 17.27 -5.95
N TYR A 335 38.80 16.37 -6.80
CA TYR A 335 38.59 14.93 -6.59
C TYR A 335 39.31 14.44 -5.32
N GLU A 336 40.57 14.81 -5.11
CA GLU A 336 41.32 14.40 -3.92
C GLU A 336 40.70 14.96 -2.64
N GLN A 337 40.19 16.22 -2.65
CA GLN A 337 39.47 16.75 -1.51
C GLN A 337 38.17 16.00 -1.23
N ALA A 338 37.39 15.68 -2.26
CA ALA A 338 36.16 14.88 -2.11
C ALA A 338 36.42 13.47 -1.57
N VAL A 339 37.47 12.79 -2.04
CA VAL A 339 37.93 11.50 -1.52
C VAL A 339 38.37 11.61 -0.07
N LYS A 340 39.12 12.64 0.27
CA LYS A 340 39.55 12.89 1.64
C LYS A 340 38.35 13.10 2.56
N GLU A 341 37.44 13.99 2.20
CA GLU A 341 36.21 14.23 2.96
C GLU A 341 35.38 12.98 3.12
N TYR A 342 35.18 12.21 2.04
CA TYR A 342 34.44 10.96 2.10
C TYR A 342 35.06 9.98 3.08
N ASN A 343 36.40 9.85 3.12
CA ASN A 343 37.07 8.87 3.97
C ASN A 343 37.18 9.33 5.44
N GLU A 344 37.43 10.62 5.67
CA GLU A 344 37.66 11.18 7.02
C GLU A 344 36.36 11.48 7.76
N ASN A 345 35.28 11.85 7.04
CA ASN A 345 34.00 12.16 7.66
C ASN A 345 33.19 10.86 7.89
N PRO A 346 32.89 10.51 9.15
CA PRO A 346 32.21 9.26 9.47
C PRO A 346 30.75 9.20 8.97
N ILE A 347 30.12 10.35 8.70
CA ILE A 347 28.73 10.44 8.23
C ILE A 347 28.69 10.28 6.70
N MET A 348 29.73 10.73 5.97
CA MET A 348 29.75 10.65 4.52
C MET A 348 29.75 9.20 4.03
N GLY A 349 28.69 8.86 3.30
CA GLY A 349 28.50 7.50 2.77
C GLY A 349 28.18 6.44 3.83
N TRP A 350 27.70 6.83 5.02
CA TRP A 350 27.44 5.93 6.13
C TRP A 350 26.59 4.73 5.70
N CYS A 351 25.53 4.94 4.91
CA CYS A 351 24.65 3.90 4.41
C CYS A 351 25.38 2.87 3.53
N HIS A 352 26.40 3.30 2.78
CA HIS A 352 27.18 2.43 1.88
C HIS A 352 28.37 1.79 2.57
N LYS A 353 28.98 2.47 3.55
CA LYS A 353 30.13 1.96 4.32
C LYS A 353 29.70 0.91 5.35
N ASN A 354 28.49 0.99 5.87
CA ASN A 354 27.97 0.05 6.86
C ASN A 354 27.08 -1.01 6.20
N ARG A 355 27.11 -2.22 6.74
CA ARG A 355 26.36 -3.36 6.21
C ARG A 355 25.45 -3.95 7.27
N LYS A 356 24.29 -4.40 6.84
CA LYS A 356 23.35 -5.20 7.63
C LYS A 356 23.88 -6.61 7.84
N ALA A 357 23.30 -7.38 8.76
CA ALA A 357 23.70 -8.76 9.03
C ALA A 357 23.65 -9.69 7.81
N ASN A 358 22.79 -9.37 6.82
CA ASN A 358 22.67 -10.09 5.55
C ASN A 358 23.67 -9.64 4.47
N GLY A 359 24.58 -8.68 4.79
CA GLY A 359 25.57 -8.14 3.86
C GLY A 359 25.09 -6.96 3.01
N ASP A 360 23.82 -6.63 3.00
CA ASP A 360 23.28 -5.49 2.24
C ASP A 360 23.68 -4.14 2.86
N PRO A 361 23.81 -3.07 2.05
CA PRO A 361 23.96 -1.72 2.58
C PRO A 361 22.69 -1.25 3.30
N TYR A 362 22.85 -0.31 4.21
CA TYR A 362 21.70 0.35 4.80
C TYR A 362 21.01 1.28 3.79
N ASP A 363 19.68 1.35 3.89
CA ASP A 363 18.84 2.27 3.13
C ASP A 363 18.16 3.24 4.10
N ILE A 364 18.51 4.52 4.02
CA ILE A 364 17.97 5.56 4.89
C ILE A 364 16.45 5.70 4.81
N TYR A 365 15.83 5.21 3.74
CA TYR A 365 14.39 5.31 3.53
C TYR A 365 13.60 4.06 3.93
N ARG A 366 14.30 2.94 4.22
CA ARG A 366 13.64 1.63 4.39
C ARG A 366 13.98 0.93 5.70
N ASP A 367 15.12 1.24 6.28
CA ASP A 367 15.66 0.42 7.37
C ASP A 367 15.34 0.97 8.78
N GLY A 368 14.51 2.04 8.87
CA GLY A 368 14.02 2.54 10.16
C GLY A 368 15.13 3.04 11.08
N LEU A 369 16.13 3.71 10.54
CA LEU A 369 17.25 4.23 11.33
C LEU A 369 16.77 5.29 12.31
N LYS A 370 17.42 5.38 13.46
CA LYS A 370 17.25 6.47 14.42
C LYS A 370 18.49 7.34 14.38
N ILE A 371 18.36 8.56 13.88
CA ILE A 371 19.46 9.50 13.70
C ILE A 371 19.35 10.57 14.78
N TYR A 372 20.24 10.52 15.76
CA TYR A 372 20.30 11.51 16.82
C TYR A 372 21.24 12.64 16.42
N THR A 373 20.77 13.87 16.55
CA THR A 373 21.52 15.07 16.19
C THR A 373 21.81 15.93 17.42
N THR A 374 22.65 16.94 17.26
CA THR A 374 22.95 17.93 18.27
C THR A 374 22.14 19.21 18.12
N VAL A 375 21.12 19.21 17.26
CA VAL A 375 20.25 20.36 17.03
C VAL A 375 19.37 20.58 18.25
N ASP A 376 19.47 21.77 18.86
CA ASP A 376 18.52 22.26 19.84
C ASP A 376 17.28 22.79 19.12
N LEU A 377 16.13 22.18 19.37
CA LEU A 377 14.90 22.48 18.63
C LEU A 377 14.43 23.91 18.86
N GLN A 378 14.48 24.40 20.10
CA GLN A 378 14.02 25.74 20.44
C GLN A 378 14.91 26.81 19.80
N MET A 379 16.22 26.60 19.80
CA MET A 379 17.18 27.52 19.14
C MET A 379 16.99 27.50 17.63
N GLN A 380 16.69 26.34 17.05
CA GLN A 380 16.41 26.20 15.63
C GLN A 380 15.13 26.95 15.21
N GLU A 381 14.06 26.85 16.00
CA GLU A 381 12.79 27.56 15.79
C GLU A 381 13.00 29.07 15.83
N TYR A 382 13.72 29.58 16.81
CA TYR A 382 14.07 31.01 16.86
C TYR A 382 14.89 31.46 15.66
N ALA A 383 15.82 30.65 15.18
CA ALA A 383 16.60 30.95 14.00
C ALA A 383 15.75 30.99 12.72
N GLU A 384 14.81 30.06 12.56
CA GLU A 384 13.89 30.01 11.43
C GLU A 384 12.91 31.18 11.43
N GLU A 385 12.38 31.56 12.59
CA GLU A 385 11.50 32.72 12.76
C GLU A 385 12.24 34.02 12.40
N ALA A 386 13.44 34.24 12.96
CA ALA A 386 14.26 35.40 12.66
C ALA A 386 14.65 35.46 11.17
N TYR A 387 14.95 34.33 10.55
CA TYR A 387 15.22 34.24 9.12
C TYR A 387 13.98 34.62 8.28
N ALA A 388 12.82 34.09 8.61
CA ALA A 388 11.58 34.37 7.90
C ALA A 388 11.20 35.87 8.00
N GLU A 389 11.31 36.46 9.19
CA GLU A 389 11.08 37.88 9.43
C GLU A 389 12.04 38.75 8.61
N HIS A 390 13.33 38.46 8.69
CA HIS A 390 14.35 39.20 7.95
C HIS A 390 14.16 39.13 6.42
N MET A 391 13.82 37.93 5.91
CA MET A 391 13.57 37.77 4.49
C MET A 391 12.32 38.54 4.03
N ALA A 392 11.23 38.47 4.79
CA ALA A 392 9.96 39.12 4.45
C ALA A 392 10.03 40.64 4.56
N GLU A 393 10.67 41.18 5.61
CA GLU A 393 10.68 42.61 5.90
C GLU A 393 11.80 43.38 5.22
N LEU A 394 12.93 42.75 4.99
CA LEU A 394 14.13 43.47 4.49
C LEU A 394 14.59 42.99 3.12
N VAL A 395 14.79 41.68 2.94
CA VAL A 395 15.43 41.15 1.72
C VAL A 395 14.47 41.17 0.54
N GLN A 396 13.27 40.64 0.70
CA GLN A 396 12.27 40.54 -0.36
C GLN A 396 11.85 41.91 -0.91
N PRO A 397 11.50 42.91 -0.10
CA PRO A 397 11.15 44.24 -0.59
C PRO A 397 12.29 44.94 -1.34
N ARG A 398 13.54 44.82 -0.82
CA ARG A 398 14.73 45.40 -1.49
C ARG A 398 15.03 44.74 -2.83
N MET A 399 14.89 43.42 -2.89
CA MET A 399 15.06 42.66 -4.12
C MET A 399 13.99 43.02 -5.15
N GLU A 400 12.75 43.19 -4.76
CA GLU A 400 11.64 43.62 -5.64
C GLU A 400 11.86 45.04 -6.16
N GLU A 401 12.35 45.96 -5.31
CA GLU A 401 12.71 47.32 -5.71
C GLU A 401 13.88 47.33 -6.74
N GLN A 402 14.91 46.53 -6.50
CA GLN A 402 16.01 46.37 -7.44
C GLN A 402 15.53 45.81 -8.78
N ILE A 403 14.71 44.74 -8.76
CA ILE A 403 14.15 44.16 -9.97
C ILE A 403 13.31 45.20 -10.75
N LYS A 404 12.47 45.97 -10.08
CA LYS A 404 11.68 47.04 -10.71
C LYS A 404 12.55 48.15 -11.30
N SER A 405 13.72 48.40 -10.73
CA SER A 405 14.69 49.40 -11.23
C SER A 405 15.46 48.92 -12.46
N LEU A 406 15.58 47.64 -12.69
CA LEU A 406 16.24 47.05 -13.85
C LEU A 406 15.32 47.19 -15.07
N LYS A 407 15.66 48.08 -16.01
CA LYS A 407 14.98 48.24 -17.30
C LYS A 407 15.33 47.06 -18.21
N GLY A 408 14.65 45.97 -18.11
CA GLY A 408 14.82 44.78 -18.94
C GLY A 408 14.38 43.50 -18.25
N SER A 409 14.12 42.44 -19.01
CA SER A 409 13.81 41.13 -18.45
C SER A 409 15.05 40.52 -17.79
N LEU A 410 14.93 40.12 -16.53
CA LEU A 410 15.96 39.32 -15.82
C LEU A 410 16.24 37.99 -16.51
N TYR A 411 15.27 37.53 -17.32
CA TYR A 411 15.34 36.30 -18.10
C TYR A 411 14.97 36.60 -19.56
N PRO A 412 15.96 36.99 -20.40
CA PRO A 412 15.68 37.42 -21.77
C PRO A 412 15.07 36.36 -22.68
N ASP A 413 14.93 35.10 -22.28
CA ASP A 413 14.67 34.02 -23.21
C ASP A 413 13.71 32.92 -22.75
N LEU A 414 12.75 33.21 -21.88
CA LEU A 414 11.65 32.25 -21.59
C LEU A 414 10.47 32.35 -22.58
N SER A 415 10.61 33.09 -23.68
CA SER A 415 9.57 33.28 -24.72
C SER A 415 9.88 32.56 -26.04
N LYS A 416 10.85 31.64 -26.06
CA LYS A 416 11.12 30.79 -27.23
C LYS A 416 10.85 29.32 -26.94
#